data_f27596b4307f815e29c4806f5142ad46
#
_entry.id   f27596b4307f815e29c4806f5142ad46
#
_cell.length_a   1.000
_cell.length_b   1.000
_cell.length_c   1.000
_cell.angle_alpha   90.00
_cell.angle_beta   90.00
_cell.angle_gamma   90.00
#
_symmetry.space_group_name_H-M   'P 1'
#
loop_
_entity.id
_entity.type
_entity.pdbx_description
1 polymer ?
#
loop_
_entity_poly.entity_id
_entity_poly.type
_entity_poly.pdbx_seq_one_letter_code
_entity_poly.pdbx_strand_id
1 'polypeptide(L)'
;MTWSLDDLLPHRAPMVLIDDVESFDPVARSLTARVSITPDHVLYSTALGGVPNWAAIEFMAQAAAALAGCIDKERDPSQPARPGLLLGTRRLDLRTDSFAAGRTYSVKVVSEFWDDETASFACTVVDDSGTVVAEAALNAYRPRDFGKFLKEQANT
;
A
#
# COMPACT_ATOMS: atom_id res chain seq x y z
N MET A 1 -4.45 -16.97 -1.96
CA MET A 1 -3.60 -16.56 -0.85
C MET A 1 -4.27 -16.91 0.47
N THR A 2 -3.52 -17.37 1.45
CA THR A 2 -4.06 -17.89 2.71
C THR A 2 -4.24 -16.83 3.81
N TRP A 3 -3.71 -15.62 3.62
CA TRP A 3 -3.77 -14.56 4.61
C TRP A 3 -4.80 -13.49 4.24
N SER A 4 -5.53 -12.99 5.22
CA SER A 4 -6.45 -11.87 5.06
C SER A 4 -5.70 -10.53 5.12
N LEU A 5 -6.37 -9.45 4.72
CA LEU A 5 -5.78 -8.12 4.88
C LEU A 5 -5.51 -7.78 6.35
N ASP A 6 -6.35 -8.26 7.27
CA ASP A 6 -6.12 -8.06 8.71
C ASP A 6 -4.86 -8.76 9.21
N ASP A 7 -4.47 -9.87 8.56
CA ASP A 7 -3.22 -10.57 8.87
C ASP A 7 -1.99 -9.83 8.33
N LEU A 8 -2.15 -9.10 7.23
CA LEU A 8 -1.04 -8.49 6.48
C LEU A 8 -0.81 -7.02 6.84
N LEU A 9 -1.87 -6.29 7.17
CA LEU A 9 -1.82 -4.85 7.39
C LEU A 9 -1.94 -4.51 8.87
N PRO A 10 -1.20 -3.50 9.35
CA PRO A 10 -1.44 -2.92 10.67
C PRO A 10 -2.69 -2.04 10.69
N HIS A 11 -3.19 -1.64 9.51
CA HIS A 11 -4.38 -0.79 9.36
C HIS A 11 -5.65 -1.55 9.74
N ARG A 12 -6.69 -0.80 10.14
CA ARG A 12 -8.02 -1.33 10.45
C ARG A 12 -9.08 -0.44 9.79
N ALA A 13 -10.25 -1.04 9.53
CA ALA A 13 -11.38 -0.29 8.98
C ALA A 13 -11.69 0.95 9.84
N PRO A 14 -12.06 2.08 9.22
CA PRO A 14 -12.32 2.29 7.79
C PRO A 14 -11.08 2.65 6.96
N MET A 15 -9.87 2.58 7.53
CA MET A 15 -8.63 3.03 6.90
C MET A 15 -7.94 1.95 6.04
N VAL A 16 -8.52 0.78 5.88
CA VAL A 16 -8.07 -0.23 4.92
C VAL A 16 -8.67 0.14 3.56
N LEU A 17 -7.82 0.62 2.65
CA LEU A 17 -8.25 1.19 1.37
C LEU A 17 -8.10 0.24 0.18
N ILE A 18 -7.31 -0.82 0.31
CA ILE A 18 -7.24 -1.89 -0.69
C ILE A 18 -8.27 -2.97 -0.34
N ASP A 19 -8.85 -3.60 -1.36
CA ASP A 19 -9.93 -4.59 -1.15
C ASP A 19 -9.39 -5.99 -0.92
N ASP A 20 -8.39 -6.39 -1.72
CA ASP A 20 -7.73 -7.68 -1.58
C ASP A 20 -6.37 -7.68 -2.26
N VAL A 21 -5.64 -8.77 -2.09
CA VAL A 21 -4.38 -9.05 -2.79
C VAL A 21 -4.69 -10.05 -3.91
N GLU A 22 -4.49 -9.61 -5.15
CA GLU A 22 -4.71 -10.46 -6.32
C GLU A 22 -3.57 -11.44 -6.54
N SER A 23 -2.33 -11.01 -6.31
CA SER A 23 -1.16 -11.86 -6.51
C SER A 23 0.02 -11.41 -5.65
N PHE A 24 0.84 -12.39 -5.28
CA PHE A 24 2.08 -12.17 -4.54
C PHE A 24 3.15 -13.11 -5.09
N ASP A 25 4.32 -12.56 -5.41
CA ASP A 25 5.48 -13.32 -5.86
C ASP A 25 6.63 -13.11 -4.85
N PRO A 26 6.95 -14.14 -4.04
CA PRO A 26 8.01 -14.02 -3.03
C PRO A 26 9.41 -13.90 -3.64
N VAL A 27 9.64 -14.44 -4.82
CA VAL A 27 10.93 -14.40 -5.49
C VAL A 27 11.20 -13.01 -6.08
N ALA A 28 10.24 -12.49 -6.83
CA ALA A 28 10.30 -11.15 -7.39
C ALA A 28 10.08 -10.06 -6.35
N ARG A 29 9.58 -10.42 -5.15
CA ARG A 29 9.14 -9.49 -4.11
C ARG A 29 8.19 -8.45 -4.67
N SER A 30 7.13 -8.94 -5.27
CA SER A 30 6.09 -8.10 -5.88
C SER A 30 4.71 -8.54 -5.44
N LEU A 31 3.78 -7.59 -5.48
CA LEU A 31 2.40 -7.83 -5.11
C LEU A 31 1.50 -6.95 -5.95
N THR A 32 0.33 -7.47 -6.31
CA THR A 32 -0.74 -6.69 -6.93
C THR A 32 -1.96 -6.73 -6.01
N ALA A 33 -2.44 -5.55 -5.65
CA ALA A 33 -3.66 -5.36 -4.87
C ALA A 33 -4.75 -4.77 -5.75
N ARG A 34 -6.00 -4.97 -5.35
CA ARG A 34 -7.17 -4.42 -6.02
C ARG A 34 -7.83 -3.35 -5.18
N VAL A 35 -8.28 -2.29 -5.86
CA VAL A 35 -9.06 -1.20 -5.26
C VAL A 35 -10.29 -0.96 -6.11
N SER A 36 -11.49 -1.17 -5.54
CA SER A 36 -12.76 -0.84 -6.18
C SER A 36 -13.30 0.45 -5.56
N ILE A 37 -13.69 1.39 -6.39
CA ILE A 37 -14.18 2.68 -5.93
C ILE A 37 -15.69 2.68 -5.90
N THR A 38 -16.25 2.97 -4.73
CA THR A 38 -17.68 3.12 -4.52
C THR A 38 -17.97 4.45 -3.82
N PRO A 39 -19.21 4.96 -3.88
CA PRO A 39 -19.57 6.17 -3.12
C PRO A 39 -19.43 6.05 -1.61
N ASP A 40 -19.31 4.83 -1.09
CA ASP A 40 -19.10 4.57 0.35
C ASP A 40 -17.63 4.65 0.76
N HIS A 41 -16.72 4.82 -0.20
CA HIS A 41 -15.29 4.91 0.09
C HIS A 41 -15.03 6.10 1.02
N VAL A 42 -14.18 5.90 2.06
CA VAL A 42 -13.91 6.93 3.09
C VAL A 42 -13.36 8.23 2.50
N LEU A 43 -12.67 8.15 1.36
CA LEU A 43 -12.09 9.32 0.68
C LEU A 43 -12.93 9.79 -0.51
N TYR A 44 -14.14 9.28 -0.67
CA TYR A 44 -15.01 9.64 -1.81
C TYR A 44 -15.37 11.13 -1.76
N SER A 45 -15.27 11.77 -2.93
CA SER A 45 -15.66 13.17 -3.14
C SER A 45 -16.84 13.22 -4.11
N THR A 46 -17.97 13.74 -3.66
CA THR A 46 -19.16 13.93 -4.51
C THR A 46 -18.85 14.85 -5.68
N ALA A 47 -18.08 15.92 -5.43
CA ALA A 47 -17.70 16.88 -6.45
C ALA A 47 -16.87 16.28 -7.59
N LEU A 48 -16.02 15.28 -7.26
CA LEU A 48 -15.18 14.59 -8.25
C LEU A 48 -15.85 13.35 -8.86
N GLY A 49 -16.92 12.86 -8.24
CA GLY A 49 -17.51 11.57 -8.62
C GLY A 49 -16.58 10.39 -8.40
N GLY A 50 -15.68 10.49 -7.45
CA GLY A 50 -14.67 9.47 -7.17
C GLY A 50 -13.77 9.87 -6.01
N VAL A 51 -12.65 9.18 -5.91
CA VAL A 51 -11.62 9.42 -4.89
C VAL A 51 -10.54 10.32 -5.50
N PRO A 52 -10.07 11.35 -4.77
CA PRO A 52 -9.04 12.26 -5.30
C PRO A 52 -7.75 11.53 -5.69
N ASN A 53 -7.05 12.03 -6.69
CA ASN A 53 -5.87 11.39 -7.25
C ASN A 53 -4.70 11.24 -6.25
N TRP A 54 -4.58 12.13 -5.26
CA TRP A 54 -3.54 12.04 -4.24
C TRP A 54 -3.67 10.78 -3.36
N ALA A 55 -4.86 10.15 -3.33
CA ALA A 55 -5.06 8.89 -2.62
C ALA A 55 -4.22 7.74 -3.19
N ALA A 56 -3.68 7.89 -4.41
CA ALA A 56 -2.77 6.91 -4.99
C ALA A 56 -1.60 6.57 -4.06
N ILE A 57 -1.05 7.56 -3.36
CA ILE A 57 0.04 7.37 -2.38
C ILE A 57 -0.40 6.38 -1.31
N GLU A 58 -1.61 6.54 -0.78
CA GLU A 58 -2.12 5.68 0.28
C GLU A 58 -2.40 4.26 -0.23
N PHE A 59 -2.96 4.13 -1.43
CA PHE A 59 -3.16 2.81 -2.06
C PHE A 59 -1.83 2.08 -2.24
N MET A 60 -0.82 2.79 -2.74
CA MET A 60 0.52 2.25 -2.95
C MET A 60 1.20 1.89 -1.62
N ALA A 61 1.08 2.74 -0.61
CA ALA A 61 1.66 2.50 0.71
C ALA A 61 1.04 1.27 1.36
N GLN A 62 -0.28 1.08 1.24
CA GLN A 62 -0.95 -0.10 1.78
C GLN A 62 -0.60 -1.37 0.99
N ALA A 63 -0.49 -1.29 -0.33
CA ALA A 63 -0.02 -2.41 -1.14
C ALA A 63 1.43 -2.79 -0.77
N ALA A 64 2.29 -1.81 -0.53
CA ALA A 64 3.65 -2.04 -0.05
C ALA A 64 3.67 -2.68 1.35
N ALA A 65 2.79 -2.23 2.24
CA ALA A 65 2.64 -2.82 3.57
C ALA A 65 2.16 -4.28 3.48
N ALA A 66 1.22 -4.57 2.57
CA ALA A 66 0.76 -5.93 2.32
C ALA A 66 1.89 -6.82 1.78
N LEU A 67 2.71 -6.30 0.88
CA LEU A 67 3.90 -7.02 0.38
C LEU A 67 4.86 -7.35 1.53
N ALA A 68 5.15 -6.38 2.38
CA ALA A 68 5.98 -6.58 3.56
C ALA A 68 5.37 -7.65 4.50
N GLY A 69 4.07 -7.59 4.72
CA GLY A 69 3.35 -8.58 5.52
C GLY A 69 3.43 -9.98 4.93
N CYS A 70 3.28 -10.12 3.61
CA CYS A 70 3.44 -11.40 2.92
C CYS A 70 4.85 -11.97 3.09
N ILE A 71 5.88 -11.14 2.92
CA ILE A 71 7.27 -11.56 3.08
C ILE A 71 7.53 -12.02 4.52
N ASP A 72 7.02 -11.29 5.51
CA ASP A 72 7.14 -11.68 6.91
C ASP A 72 6.46 -13.01 7.19
N LYS A 73 5.24 -13.22 6.67
CA LYS A 73 4.47 -14.46 6.86
C LYS A 73 5.12 -15.67 6.18
N GLU A 74 5.80 -15.46 5.04
CA GLU A 74 6.58 -16.53 4.40
C GLU A 74 7.74 -17.00 5.31
N ARG A 75 8.34 -16.09 6.05
CA ARG A 75 9.44 -16.39 6.98
C ARG A 75 8.94 -16.98 8.29
N ASP A 76 7.86 -16.44 8.83
CA ASP A 76 7.23 -16.88 10.08
C ASP A 76 5.74 -16.55 10.05
N PRO A 77 4.86 -17.55 9.78
CA PRO A 77 3.42 -17.34 9.70
C PRO A 77 2.78 -16.78 10.98
N SER A 78 3.45 -16.87 12.13
CA SER A 78 2.95 -16.37 13.40
C SER A 78 3.22 -14.87 13.61
N GLN A 79 4.06 -14.26 12.77
CA GLN A 79 4.39 -12.84 12.89
C GLN A 79 3.16 -11.96 12.71
N PRO A 80 2.87 -11.03 13.65
CA PRO A 80 1.84 -10.03 13.44
C PRO A 80 2.29 -9.00 12.41
N ALA A 81 1.34 -8.28 11.81
CA ALA A 81 1.64 -7.19 10.91
C ALA A 81 2.44 -6.10 11.64
N ARG A 82 3.58 -5.70 11.08
CA ARG A 82 4.45 -4.67 11.65
C ARG A 82 4.12 -3.32 11.04
N PRO A 83 3.91 -2.27 11.87
CA PRO A 83 3.72 -0.93 11.35
C PRO A 83 4.97 -0.44 10.62
N GLY A 84 4.76 0.29 9.53
CA GLY A 84 5.81 0.96 8.79
C GLY A 84 5.48 2.43 8.61
N LEU A 85 6.50 3.23 8.38
CA LEU A 85 6.39 4.65 8.14
C LEU A 85 6.80 4.96 6.71
N LEU A 86 5.94 5.64 5.98
CA LEU A 86 6.27 6.19 4.69
C LEU A 86 7.21 7.38 4.92
N LEU A 87 8.45 7.27 4.47
CA LEU A 87 9.43 8.34 4.60
C LEU A 87 9.27 9.41 3.53
N GLY A 88 8.81 9.00 2.35
CA GLY A 88 8.59 9.93 1.26
C GLY A 88 8.49 9.23 -0.09
N THR A 89 8.28 10.06 -1.10
CA THR A 89 8.27 9.64 -2.49
C THR A 89 9.40 10.33 -3.22
N ARG A 90 10.22 9.55 -3.95
CA ARG A 90 11.26 10.12 -4.82
C ARG A 90 10.66 10.61 -6.12
N ARG A 91 9.53 10.04 -6.51
CA ARG A 91 8.84 10.34 -7.74
C ARG A 91 7.35 10.06 -7.54
N LEU A 92 6.50 10.96 -8.05
CA LEU A 92 5.06 10.76 -8.09
C LEU A 92 4.51 11.37 -9.37
N ASP A 93 3.97 10.52 -10.24
CA ASP A 93 3.29 10.93 -11.46
C ASP A 93 1.80 10.55 -11.33
N LEU A 94 0.93 11.54 -11.34
CA LEU A 94 -0.52 11.35 -11.33
C LEU A 94 -1.06 11.72 -12.72
N ARG A 95 -1.67 10.74 -13.40
CA ARG A 95 -2.17 10.88 -14.78
C ARG A 95 -3.69 10.86 -14.86
N THR A 96 -4.36 10.97 -13.72
CA THR A 96 -5.81 11.10 -13.62
C THR A 96 -6.15 12.14 -12.56
N ASP A 97 -7.31 12.79 -12.69
CA ASP A 97 -7.79 13.75 -11.70
C ASP A 97 -8.42 13.05 -10.51
N SER A 98 -8.99 11.87 -10.74
CA SER A 98 -9.66 11.09 -9.69
C SER A 98 -9.71 9.61 -10.07
N PHE A 99 -9.94 8.77 -9.05
CA PHE A 99 -10.29 7.37 -9.24
C PHE A 99 -11.82 7.28 -9.26
N ALA A 100 -12.38 7.00 -10.43
CA ALA A 100 -13.81 7.13 -10.68
C ALA A 100 -14.62 6.05 -9.97
N ALA A 101 -15.78 6.44 -9.42
CA ALA A 101 -16.74 5.50 -8.86
C ALA A 101 -17.20 4.48 -9.91
N GLY A 102 -17.37 3.24 -9.49
CA GLY A 102 -17.77 2.13 -10.36
C GLY A 102 -16.60 1.48 -11.10
N ARG A 103 -15.38 1.97 -10.94
CA ARG A 103 -14.18 1.40 -11.58
C ARG A 103 -13.32 0.65 -10.58
N THR A 104 -12.55 -0.29 -11.10
CA THR A 104 -11.60 -1.09 -10.32
C THR A 104 -10.18 -0.82 -10.82
N TYR A 105 -9.26 -0.68 -9.89
CA TYR A 105 -7.86 -0.38 -10.16
C TYR A 105 -6.98 -1.47 -9.57
N SER A 106 -5.87 -1.76 -10.26
CA SER A 106 -4.83 -2.66 -9.77
C SER A 106 -3.63 -1.83 -9.31
N VAL A 107 -3.17 -2.11 -8.10
CA VAL A 107 -2.01 -1.44 -7.50
C VAL A 107 -0.88 -2.44 -7.44
N LYS A 108 0.14 -2.23 -8.27
CA LYS A 108 1.31 -3.10 -8.35
C LYS A 108 2.48 -2.49 -7.62
N VAL A 109 3.12 -3.28 -6.75
CA VAL A 109 4.32 -2.90 -6.01
C VAL A 109 5.41 -3.90 -6.26
N VAL A 110 6.62 -3.40 -6.49
CA VAL A 110 7.82 -4.23 -6.62
C VAL A 110 8.89 -3.65 -5.68
N SER A 111 9.49 -4.51 -4.86
CA SER A 111 10.60 -4.09 -4.00
C SER A 111 11.84 -3.85 -4.84
N GLU A 112 12.40 -2.65 -4.77
CA GLU A 112 13.66 -2.28 -5.39
C GLU A 112 14.84 -2.46 -4.43
N PHE A 113 14.59 -2.22 -3.14
CA PHE A 113 15.57 -2.38 -2.08
C PHE A 113 14.85 -2.89 -0.83
N TRP A 114 15.51 -3.76 -0.09
CA TRP A 114 14.94 -4.34 1.12
C TRP A 114 16.04 -4.76 2.09
N ASP A 115 15.99 -4.20 3.30
CA ASP A 115 16.74 -4.71 4.44
C ASP A 115 15.82 -4.84 5.67
N ASP A 116 16.38 -5.04 6.87
CA ASP A 116 15.58 -5.31 8.06
C ASP A 116 14.64 -4.14 8.45
N GLU A 117 15.02 -2.91 8.17
CA GLU A 117 14.28 -1.73 8.64
C GLU A 117 13.90 -0.75 7.54
N THR A 118 14.59 -0.78 6.40
CA THR A 118 14.31 0.14 5.28
C THR A 118 13.94 -0.62 4.02
N ALA A 119 13.10 -0.01 3.21
CA ALA A 119 12.69 -0.56 1.93
C ALA A 119 12.38 0.55 0.95
N SER A 120 12.55 0.27 -0.34
CA SER A 120 12.05 1.12 -1.41
C SER A 120 11.26 0.29 -2.42
N PHE A 121 10.23 0.91 -2.98
CA PHE A 121 9.27 0.24 -3.84
C PHE A 121 9.00 1.06 -5.09
N ALA A 122 8.93 0.39 -6.24
CA ALA A 122 8.34 0.94 -7.45
C ALA A 122 6.86 0.57 -7.46
N CYS A 123 5.99 1.56 -7.59
CA CYS A 123 4.54 1.40 -7.50
C CYS A 123 3.86 1.94 -8.75
N THR A 124 2.81 1.23 -9.20
CA THR A 124 2.03 1.59 -10.37
C THR A 124 0.56 1.32 -10.08
N VAL A 125 -0.32 2.26 -10.41
CA VAL A 125 -1.77 2.05 -10.41
C VAL A 125 -2.25 1.99 -11.85
N VAL A 126 -3.00 0.95 -12.18
CA VAL A 126 -3.51 0.67 -13.52
C VAL A 126 -5.02 0.58 -13.45
N ASP A 127 -5.73 1.20 -14.38
CA ASP A 127 -7.18 1.09 -14.46
C ASP A 127 -7.63 -0.23 -15.10
N ASP A 128 -8.93 -0.44 -15.17
CA ASP A 128 -9.53 -1.66 -15.73
C ASP A 128 -9.34 -1.81 -17.25
N SER A 129 -8.85 -0.77 -17.92
CA SER A 129 -8.46 -0.81 -19.34
C SER A 129 -6.97 -1.12 -19.55
N GLY A 130 -6.20 -1.27 -18.46
CA GLY A 130 -4.75 -1.48 -18.55
C GLY A 130 -3.94 -0.19 -18.67
N THR A 131 -4.57 0.97 -18.51
CA THR A 131 -3.89 2.27 -18.59
C THR A 131 -3.26 2.62 -17.25
N VAL A 132 -1.98 3.02 -17.25
CA VAL A 132 -1.30 3.52 -16.06
C VAL A 132 -1.85 4.89 -15.70
N VAL A 133 -2.40 5.02 -14.51
CA VAL A 133 -3.00 6.28 -14.01
C VAL A 133 -2.18 6.92 -12.89
N ALA A 134 -1.26 6.18 -12.28
CA ALA A 134 -0.32 6.73 -11.30
C ALA A 134 0.93 5.88 -11.23
N GLU A 135 2.07 6.52 -10.95
CA GLU A 135 3.35 5.86 -10.70
C GLU A 135 4.06 6.58 -9.57
N ALA A 136 4.77 5.84 -8.73
CA ALA A 136 5.59 6.42 -7.67
C ALA A 136 6.74 5.52 -7.28
N ALA A 137 7.77 6.13 -6.69
CA ALA A 137 8.83 5.43 -5.98
C ALA A 137 8.71 5.80 -4.50
N LEU A 138 8.44 4.82 -3.66
CA LEU A 138 8.22 5.01 -2.21
C LEU A 138 9.42 4.54 -1.42
N ASN A 139 9.76 5.29 -0.36
CA ASN A 139 10.72 4.88 0.65
C ASN A 139 9.99 4.68 1.97
N ALA A 140 10.27 3.57 2.64
CA ALA A 140 9.63 3.23 3.90
C ALA A 140 10.66 2.84 4.96
N TYR A 141 10.31 3.11 6.21
CA TYR A 141 11.05 2.70 7.40
C TYR A 141 10.15 1.87 8.28
N ARG A 142 10.64 0.71 8.69
CA ARG A 142 9.88 -0.22 9.51
C ARG A 142 10.74 -0.66 10.69
N PRO A 143 10.66 0.07 11.84
CA PRO A 143 11.47 -0.24 13.01
C PRO A 143 11.16 -1.63 13.55
N ARG A 144 12.15 -2.33 14.07
CA ARG A 144 11.98 -3.66 14.67
C ARG A 144 11.07 -3.60 15.90
N ASP A 145 11.21 -2.53 16.68
CA ASP A 145 10.37 -2.25 17.85
C ASP A 145 9.71 -0.88 17.66
N PHE A 146 8.48 -0.89 17.19
CA PHE A 146 7.74 0.34 16.91
C PHE A 146 7.40 1.10 18.19
N GLY A 147 7.09 0.41 19.29
CA GLY A 147 6.82 1.04 20.58
C GLY A 147 8.03 1.79 21.13
N LYS A 148 9.22 1.18 21.05
CA LYS A 148 10.47 1.82 21.44
C LYS A 148 10.77 3.03 20.57
N PHE A 149 10.59 2.89 19.26
CA PHE A 149 10.77 3.98 18.30
C PHE A 149 9.90 5.19 18.67
N LEU A 150 8.60 4.97 18.95
CA LEU A 150 7.69 6.05 19.35
C LEU A 150 8.14 6.74 20.64
N LYS A 151 8.61 5.98 21.63
CA LYS A 151 9.13 6.55 22.88
C LYS A 151 10.35 7.41 22.66
N GLU A 152 11.28 6.98 21.81
CA GLU A 152 12.47 7.75 21.46
C GLU A 152 12.11 9.06 20.76
N GLN A 153 11.12 9.04 19.86
CA GLN A 153 10.64 10.25 19.19
C GLN A 153 9.95 11.22 20.17
N ALA A 154 9.20 10.71 21.14
CA ALA A 154 8.53 11.55 22.13
C ALA A 154 9.50 12.26 23.07
N ASN A 155 10.72 11.74 23.25
CA ASN A 155 11.77 12.31 24.12
C ASN A 155 12.71 13.28 23.39
N THR A 156 12.50 13.52 22.11
CA THR A 156 13.24 14.54 21.33
C THR A 156 12.36 15.74 21.07
#